data_7b0e6618c219d15ca23cdda69e8cf0bd
#
_entry.id   7b0e6618c219d15ca23cdda69e8cf0bd
#
_cell.length_a   1.000
_cell.length_b   1.000
_cell.length_c   1.000
_cell.angle_alpha   90.00
_cell.angle_beta   90.00
_cell.angle_gamma   90.00
#
_symmetry.space_group_name_H-M   'P 1'
#
loop_
_entity.id
_entity.type
_entity.pdbx_description
1 polymer ?
#
loop_
_entity_poly.entity_id
_entity_poly.type
_entity_poly.pdbx_seq_one_letter_code
_entity_poly.pdbx_strand_id
1 'polypeptide(L)'
;NMEIDETMGKGKLIDEIFGEFCEGTFIQPTFITDYPVEMSPLTKMHRSKPGLTERFELMVNGKELANAYSELNDPIDQEERFKEQMRLADKGDDEAMIIDQDFLKALQYGMPPTSGIGIGIDRLTMLMTGNAFIQEVLFFPQMRPEKADPKDSAAKYVELGIAEEWVPVIQKAGYNLVSAMKEVNPQKLHMDICGINKKYKLGLTNPSVDQVAEWISKI
;
A
#
# COMPACT_ATOMS: atom_id res chain seq x y z
N ASN A 1 -3.84 -12.23 -18.20
CA ASN A 1 -4.51 -13.38 -17.55
C ASN A 1 -5.15 -12.86 -16.29
N MET A 2 -6.47 -12.76 -16.31
CA MET A 2 -7.25 -12.40 -15.13
C MET A 2 -7.29 -13.62 -14.18
N GLU A 3 -6.93 -13.42 -12.93
CA GLU A 3 -7.07 -14.44 -11.89
C GLU A 3 -8.52 -14.42 -11.41
N ILE A 4 -9.25 -15.50 -11.64
CA ILE A 4 -10.63 -15.66 -11.20
C ILE A 4 -10.62 -16.61 -10.02
N ASP A 5 -11.17 -16.15 -8.88
CA ASP A 5 -11.36 -16.95 -7.68
C ASP A 5 -12.84 -17.41 -7.60
N GLU A 6 -13.07 -18.65 -7.16
CA GLU A 6 -14.41 -19.22 -6.97
C GLU A 6 -15.23 -18.49 -5.89
N THR A 7 -14.58 -17.69 -5.04
CA THR A 7 -15.21 -16.86 -4.01
C THR A 7 -15.81 -15.56 -4.55
N MET A 8 -15.41 -15.14 -5.77
CA MET A 8 -15.88 -13.89 -6.37
C MET A 8 -17.38 -13.94 -6.69
N GLY A 9 -18.14 -13.03 -6.11
CA GLY A 9 -19.54 -12.81 -6.48
C GLY A 9 -19.66 -12.14 -7.86
N LYS A 10 -20.89 -12.13 -8.42
CA LYS A 10 -21.20 -11.53 -9.72
C LYS A 10 -20.71 -10.08 -9.84
N GLY A 11 -20.89 -9.26 -8.79
CA GLY A 11 -20.46 -7.86 -8.78
C GLY A 11 -18.95 -7.73 -8.98
N LYS A 12 -18.16 -8.48 -8.19
CA LYS A 12 -16.70 -8.46 -8.26
C LYS A 12 -16.18 -8.95 -9.62
N LEU A 13 -16.79 -9.98 -10.20
CA LEU A 13 -16.43 -10.45 -11.54
C LEU A 13 -16.68 -9.39 -12.62
N ILE A 14 -17.76 -8.61 -12.52
CA ILE A 14 -18.04 -7.51 -13.46
C ILE A 14 -17.00 -6.41 -13.30
N ASP A 15 -16.63 -6.08 -12.05
CA ASP A 15 -15.65 -5.07 -11.73
C ASP A 15 -14.26 -5.41 -12.27
N GLU A 16 -13.79 -6.62 -12.01
CA GLU A 16 -12.52 -7.14 -12.53
C GLU A 16 -12.45 -7.11 -14.08
N ILE A 17 -13.53 -7.55 -14.73
CA ILE A 17 -13.62 -7.51 -16.21
C ILE A 17 -13.58 -6.07 -16.71
N PHE A 18 -14.31 -5.17 -16.05
CA PHE A 18 -14.35 -3.77 -16.43
C PHE A 18 -12.98 -3.10 -16.22
N GLY A 19 -12.34 -3.32 -15.09
CA GLY A 19 -11.00 -2.80 -14.77
C GLY A 19 -9.95 -3.27 -15.79
N GLU A 20 -9.90 -4.57 -16.08
CA GLU A 20 -8.89 -5.13 -16.98
C GLU A 20 -9.08 -4.69 -18.45
N PHE A 21 -10.32 -4.62 -18.94
CA PHE A 21 -10.57 -4.44 -20.38
C PHE A 21 -11.13 -3.08 -20.79
N CYS A 22 -11.74 -2.34 -19.87
CA CYS A 22 -12.48 -1.13 -20.22
C CYS A 22 -11.88 0.14 -19.58
N GLU A 23 -11.54 0.12 -18.30
CA GLU A 23 -11.19 1.31 -17.53
C GLU A 23 -10.08 2.14 -18.20
N GLY A 24 -8.97 1.50 -18.58
CA GLY A 24 -7.83 2.15 -19.23
C GLY A 24 -8.12 2.76 -20.61
N THR A 25 -9.28 2.46 -21.21
CA THR A 25 -9.66 2.96 -22.53
C THR A 25 -10.33 4.34 -22.50
N PHE A 26 -10.83 4.76 -21.33
CA PHE A 26 -11.56 6.03 -21.19
C PHE A 26 -10.61 7.23 -21.02
N ILE A 27 -10.05 7.70 -22.12
CA ILE A 27 -9.14 8.86 -22.12
C ILE A 27 -9.92 10.16 -21.93
N GLN A 28 -10.99 10.37 -22.72
CA GLN A 28 -11.86 11.53 -22.59
C GLN A 28 -12.78 11.38 -21.37
N PRO A 29 -13.22 12.50 -20.77
CA PRO A 29 -14.21 12.46 -19.68
C PRO A 29 -15.43 11.66 -20.08
N THR A 30 -15.68 10.54 -19.39
CA THR A 30 -16.75 9.60 -19.70
C THR A 30 -17.49 9.22 -18.42
N PHE A 31 -18.81 9.33 -18.43
CA PHE A 31 -19.64 8.86 -17.32
C PHE A 31 -20.03 7.41 -17.55
N ILE A 32 -19.71 6.56 -16.61
CA ILE A 32 -20.20 5.18 -16.52
C ILE A 32 -21.37 5.20 -15.56
N THR A 33 -22.54 4.76 -15.99
CA THR A 33 -23.78 4.89 -15.23
C THR A 33 -24.44 3.54 -14.96
N ASP A 34 -25.41 3.51 -14.03
CA ASP A 34 -26.28 2.37 -13.83
C ASP A 34 -25.54 1.11 -13.34
N TYR A 35 -24.80 1.25 -12.26
CA TYR A 35 -24.05 0.16 -11.64
C TYR A 35 -24.97 -0.93 -11.06
N PRO A 36 -24.57 -2.22 -11.10
CA PRO A 36 -25.29 -3.29 -10.42
C PRO A 36 -25.46 -3.06 -8.92
N VAL A 37 -26.59 -3.50 -8.40
CA VAL A 37 -26.92 -3.38 -6.97
C VAL A 37 -25.85 -4.06 -6.09
N GLU A 38 -25.34 -5.20 -6.54
CA GLU A 38 -24.34 -6.01 -5.83
C GLU A 38 -23.02 -5.25 -5.61
N MET A 39 -22.70 -4.28 -6.48
CA MET A 39 -21.49 -3.44 -6.41
C MET A 39 -21.70 -2.13 -5.67
N SER A 40 -22.90 -1.86 -5.16
CA SER A 40 -23.27 -0.54 -4.68
C SER A 40 -24.12 -0.61 -3.40
N PRO A 41 -23.54 -1.08 -2.27
CA PRO A 41 -24.30 -1.38 -1.05
C PRO A 41 -24.92 -0.14 -0.38
N LEU A 42 -24.43 1.06 -0.65
CA LEU A 42 -24.92 2.32 -0.05
C LEU A 42 -25.80 3.13 -1.02
N THR A 43 -26.05 2.61 -2.21
CA THR A 43 -26.70 3.35 -3.29
C THR A 43 -28.16 2.94 -3.43
N LYS A 44 -29.02 3.92 -3.66
CA LYS A 44 -30.44 3.69 -3.91
C LYS A 44 -30.66 2.92 -5.22
N MET A 45 -31.62 2.00 -5.19
CA MET A 45 -32.04 1.28 -6.41
C MET A 45 -32.49 2.25 -7.49
N HIS A 46 -32.17 1.92 -8.73
CA HIS A 46 -32.60 2.70 -9.88
C HIS A 46 -34.12 2.67 -10.01
N ARG A 47 -34.77 3.86 -10.12
CA ARG A 47 -36.22 4.03 -10.11
C ARG A 47 -36.96 3.34 -11.27
N SER A 48 -36.27 3.01 -12.35
CA SER A 48 -36.88 2.41 -13.57
C SER A 48 -36.15 1.21 -14.14
N LYS A 49 -34.97 0.86 -13.61
CA LYS A 49 -34.15 -0.27 -14.10
C LYS A 49 -33.89 -1.25 -12.94
N PRO A 50 -34.68 -2.33 -12.82
CA PRO A 50 -34.49 -3.32 -11.75
C PRO A 50 -33.08 -3.93 -11.79
N GLY A 51 -32.48 -4.16 -10.59
CA GLY A 51 -31.14 -4.73 -10.45
C GLY A 51 -29.99 -3.74 -10.65
N LEU A 52 -30.29 -2.48 -10.99
CA LEU A 52 -29.31 -1.40 -11.12
C LEU A 52 -29.53 -0.34 -10.04
N THR A 53 -28.53 0.53 -9.88
CA THR A 53 -28.53 1.64 -8.93
C THR A 53 -28.41 2.98 -9.64
N GLU A 54 -28.85 4.05 -8.96
CA GLU A 54 -28.68 5.44 -9.43
C GLU A 54 -27.27 5.93 -9.07
N ARG A 55 -26.24 5.41 -9.76
CA ARG A 55 -24.82 5.68 -9.56
C ARG A 55 -24.14 6.01 -10.87
N PHE A 56 -23.17 6.90 -10.81
CA PHE A 56 -22.21 7.07 -11.89
C PHE A 56 -20.79 7.22 -11.36
N GLU A 57 -19.83 6.86 -12.16
CA GLU A 57 -18.42 7.22 -12.01
C GLU A 57 -17.98 8.06 -13.21
N LEU A 58 -17.17 9.09 -12.93
CA LEU A 58 -16.53 9.89 -13.96
C LEU A 58 -15.13 9.37 -14.20
N MET A 59 -14.93 8.76 -15.34
CA MET A 59 -13.62 8.28 -15.81
C MET A 59 -12.95 9.37 -16.65
N VAL A 60 -11.67 9.65 -16.35
CA VAL A 60 -10.84 10.59 -17.10
C VAL A 60 -9.42 10.05 -17.16
N ASN A 61 -8.87 10.00 -18.37
CA ASN A 61 -7.50 9.54 -18.59
C ASN A 61 -7.21 8.15 -17.99
N GLY A 62 -8.16 7.22 -18.15
CA GLY A 62 -8.07 5.85 -17.67
C GLY A 62 -8.15 5.71 -16.13
N LYS A 63 -8.72 6.69 -15.44
CA LYS A 63 -8.85 6.67 -13.97
C LYS A 63 -10.20 7.23 -13.54
N GLU A 64 -10.77 6.65 -12.48
CA GLU A 64 -11.91 7.24 -11.79
C GLU A 64 -11.50 8.58 -11.15
N LEU A 65 -12.18 9.64 -11.52
CA LEU A 65 -12.00 10.97 -10.94
C LEU A 65 -13.06 11.29 -9.89
N ALA A 66 -14.29 10.86 -10.12
CA ALA A 66 -15.40 11.08 -9.20
C ALA A 66 -16.39 9.92 -9.22
N ASN A 67 -17.05 9.70 -8.10
CA ASN A 67 -18.10 8.71 -7.89
C ASN A 67 -19.29 9.41 -7.20
N ALA A 68 -20.49 9.23 -7.75
CA ALA A 68 -21.68 9.90 -7.22
C ALA A 68 -22.91 8.99 -7.35
N TYR A 69 -23.81 9.11 -6.38
CA TYR A 69 -25.03 8.32 -6.37
C TYR A 69 -26.16 8.96 -5.55
N SER A 70 -27.37 8.49 -5.82
CA SER A 70 -28.50 8.73 -4.91
C SER A 70 -28.31 7.90 -3.66
N GLU A 71 -28.27 8.53 -2.50
CA GLU A 71 -28.06 7.86 -1.22
C GLU A 71 -29.19 6.89 -0.89
N LEU A 72 -28.86 5.70 -0.42
CA LEU A 72 -29.85 4.77 0.11
C LEU A 72 -30.33 5.29 1.47
N ASN A 73 -31.56 5.76 1.51
CA ASN A 73 -32.15 6.37 2.69
C ASN A 73 -33.26 5.52 3.34
N ASP A 74 -33.43 4.27 2.94
CA ASP A 74 -34.30 3.30 3.56
C ASP A 74 -33.50 2.40 4.52
N PRO A 75 -33.72 2.50 5.84
CA PRO A 75 -32.96 1.72 6.82
C PRO A 75 -33.21 0.20 6.70
N ILE A 76 -34.35 -0.25 6.18
CA ILE A 76 -34.66 -1.66 6.01
C ILE A 76 -33.87 -2.24 4.84
N ASP A 77 -33.92 -1.57 3.68
CA ASP A 77 -33.11 -1.96 2.50
C ASP A 77 -31.61 -1.91 2.84
N GLN A 78 -31.15 -0.87 3.57
CA GLN A 78 -29.76 -0.75 3.98
C GLN A 78 -29.30 -1.91 4.88
N GLU A 79 -30.12 -2.33 5.81
CA GLU A 79 -29.81 -3.48 6.68
C GLU A 79 -29.70 -4.79 5.86
N GLU A 80 -30.59 -4.99 4.88
CA GLU A 80 -30.52 -6.14 3.97
C GLU A 80 -29.23 -6.13 3.13
N ARG A 81 -28.81 -4.96 2.63
CA ARG A 81 -27.54 -4.80 1.90
C ARG A 81 -26.34 -5.16 2.76
N PHE A 82 -26.29 -4.69 3.99
CA PHE A 82 -25.22 -5.04 4.92
C PHE A 82 -25.17 -6.53 5.23
N LYS A 83 -26.33 -7.17 5.41
CA LYS A 83 -26.41 -8.62 5.61
C LYS A 83 -25.87 -9.40 4.40
N GLU A 84 -26.14 -8.93 3.19
CA GLU A 84 -25.60 -9.55 1.98
C GLU A 84 -24.08 -9.35 1.88
N GLN A 85 -23.56 -8.16 2.21
CA GLN A 85 -22.12 -7.91 2.29
C GLN A 85 -21.44 -8.86 3.30
N MET A 86 -22.02 -9.07 4.48
CA MET A 86 -21.47 -10.04 5.44
C MET A 86 -21.43 -11.47 4.88
N ARG A 87 -22.44 -11.89 4.12
CA ARG A 87 -22.42 -13.21 3.46
C ARG A 87 -21.31 -13.34 2.43
N LEU A 88 -20.93 -12.25 1.77
CA LEU A 88 -19.77 -12.20 0.86
C LEU A 88 -18.46 -12.27 1.65
N ALA A 89 -18.36 -11.55 2.78
CA ALA A 89 -17.21 -11.63 3.69
C ALA A 89 -16.98 -13.06 4.20
N ASP A 90 -18.04 -13.75 4.61
CA ASP A 90 -17.97 -15.14 5.07
C ASP A 90 -17.49 -16.12 3.98
N LYS A 91 -17.60 -15.73 2.71
CA LYS A 91 -17.08 -16.49 1.56
C LYS A 91 -15.65 -16.09 1.17
N GLY A 92 -15.03 -15.13 1.86
CA GLY A 92 -13.66 -14.70 1.63
C GLY A 92 -13.51 -13.40 0.84
N ASP A 93 -14.56 -12.59 0.72
CA ASP A 93 -14.47 -11.24 0.14
C ASP A 93 -13.96 -10.26 1.18
N ASP A 94 -12.67 -9.91 1.10
CA ASP A 94 -11.98 -9.02 2.05
C ASP A 94 -12.45 -7.55 1.95
N GLU A 95 -13.15 -7.17 0.88
CA GLU A 95 -13.67 -5.82 0.65
C GLU A 95 -15.10 -5.64 1.17
N ALA A 96 -15.74 -6.72 1.62
CA ALA A 96 -17.10 -6.69 2.07
C ALA A 96 -17.28 -5.88 3.37
N MET A 97 -18.32 -5.06 3.41
CA MET A 97 -18.61 -4.16 4.52
C MET A 97 -19.19 -4.91 5.73
N ILE A 98 -18.80 -4.49 6.93
CA ILE A 98 -19.43 -4.93 8.19
C ILE A 98 -20.71 -4.12 8.46
N ILE A 99 -21.61 -4.68 9.29
CA ILE A 99 -22.83 -3.97 9.70
C ILE A 99 -22.46 -2.81 10.64
N ASP A 100 -22.76 -1.59 10.22
CA ASP A 100 -22.69 -0.38 11.06
C ASP A 100 -24.08 -0.12 11.70
N GLN A 101 -24.22 -0.50 12.96
CA GLN A 101 -25.46 -0.34 13.70
C GLN A 101 -25.78 1.12 14.01
N ASP A 102 -24.78 1.97 14.20
CA ASP A 102 -24.99 3.39 14.46
C ASP A 102 -25.45 4.11 13.19
N PHE A 103 -24.93 3.71 12.03
CA PHE A 103 -25.37 4.20 10.73
C PHE A 103 -26.85 3.80 10.48
N LEU A 104 -27.22 2.54 10.68
CA LEU A 104 -28.62 2.09 10.54
C LEU A 104 -29.55 2.86 11.48
N LYS A 105 -29.14 3.05 12.73
CA LYS A 105 -29.90 3.84 13.69
C LYS A 105 -30.06 5.29 13.27
N ALA A 106 -29.01 5.90 12.72
CA ALA A 106 -29.07 7.26 12.18
C ALA A 106 -30.09 7.37 11.04
N LEU A 107 -30.12 6.39 10.12
CA LEU A 107 -31.12 6.35 9.04
C LEU A 107 -32.56 6.27 9.56
N GLN A 108 -32.80 5.57 10.68
CA GLN A 108 -34.11 5.47 11.30
C GLN A 108 -34.66 6.79 11.82
N TYR A 109 -33.80 7.77 12.14
CA TYR A 109 -34.25 9.12 12.47
C TYR A 109 -34.77 9.91 11.27
N GLY A 110 -34.49 9.43 10.08
CA GLY A 110 -34.94 9.98 8.80
C GLY A 110 -33.83 10.69 8.04
N MET A 111 -33.58 10.22 6.82
CA MET A 111 -32.70 10.86 5.85
C MET A 111 -33.53 11.33 4.65
N PRO A 112 -33.55 12.62 4.31
CA PRO A 112 -34.27 13.11 3.15
C PRO A 112 -33.65 12.56 1.84
N PRO A 113 -34.38 12.60 0.71
CA PRO A 113 -33.78 12.31 -0.60
C PRO A 113 -32.53 13.16 -0.81
N THR A 114 -31.40 12.51 -0.97
CA THR A 114 -30.08 13.13 -1.03
C THR A 114 -29.26 12.45 -2.11
N SER A 115 -28.35 13.17 -2.74
CA SER A 115 -27.29 12.61 -3.57
C SER A 115 -25.95 13.07 -3.03
N GLY A 116 -24.97 12.17 -3.08
CA GLY A 116 -23.60 12.43 -2.69
C GLY A 116 -22.64 12.33 -3.87
N ILE A 117 -21.50 13.02 -3.77
CA ILE A 117 -20.40 12.90 -4.72
C ILE A 117 -19.08 12.90 -3.98
N GLY A 118 -18.22 11.92 -4.31
CA GLY A 118 -16.82 11.91 -3.94
C GLY A 118 -15.96 12.31 -5.13
N ILE A 119 -15.04 13.25 -4.95
CA ILE A 119 -14.09 13.69 -5.98
C ILE A 119 -12.69 13.46 -5.43
N GLY A 120 -11.88 12.70 -6.16
CA GLY A 120 -10.47 12.47 -5.82
C GLY A 120 -9.63 13.74 -6.03
N ILE A 121 -9.39 14.50 -4.98
CA ILE A 121 -8.67 15.78 -5.07
C ILE A 121 -7.25 15.59 -5.60
N ASP A 122 -6.55 14.56 -5.20
CA ASP A 122 -5.20 14.26 -5.72
C ASP A 122 -5.24 13.93 -7.22
N ARG A 123 -6.21 13.12 -7.65
CA ARG A 123 -6.41 12.81 -9.08
C ARG A 123 -6.83 14.05 -9.88
N LEU A 124 -7.67 14.91 -9.32
CA LEU A 124 -8.03 16.18 -9.93
C LEU A 124 -6.80 17.10 -10.05
N THR A 125 -5.97 17.16 -9.03
CA THR A 125 -4.72 17.92 -9.05
C THR A 125 -3.77 17.40 -10.12
N MET A 126 -3.57 16.06 -10.21
CA MET A 126 -2.78 15.45 -11.28
C MET A 126 -3.29 15.89 -12.67
N LEU A 127 -4.61 15.83 -12.89
CA LEU A 127 -5.22 16.22 -14.16
C LEU A 127 -4.99 17.69 -14.48
N MET A 128 -5.20 18.59 -13.51
CA MET A 128 -5.06 20.04 -13.69
C MET A 128 -3.62 20.50 -13.88
N THR A 129 -2.65 19.78 -13.29
CA THR A 129 -1.23 20.11 -13.37
C THR A 129 -0.47 19.30 -14.43
N GLY A 130 -1.12 18.32 -15.06
CA GLY A 130 -0.50 17.46 -16.07
C GLY A 130 0.50 16.45 -15.50
N ASN A 131 0.42 16.12 -14.21
CA ASN A 131 1.30 15.15 -13.55
C ASN A 131 0.80 13.73 -13.75
N ALA A 132 1.71 12.80 -14.06
CA ALA A 132 1.36 11.40 -14.33
C ALA A 132 1.24 10.56 -13.05
N PHE A 133 1.98 10.90 -12.00
CA PHE A 133 2.08 10.12 -10.77
C PHE A 133 1.54 10.90 -9.57
N ILE A 134 0.82 10.19 -8.69
CA ILE A 134 0.22 10.78 -7.50
C ILE A 134 1.27 11.34 -6.52
N GLN A 135 2.47 10.74 -6.49
CA GLN A 135 3.58 11.22 -5.66
C GLN A 135 4.01 12.65 -5.99
N GLU A 136 3.77 13.11 -7.22
CA GLU A 136 4.14 14.45 -7.68
C GLU A 136 3.20 15.54 -7.15
N VAL A 137 2.02 15.17 -6.67
CA VAL A 137 1.01 16.09 -6.15
C VAL A 137 0.79 15.97 -4.64
N LEU A 138 1.35 14.94 -3.99
CA LEU A 138 1.30 14.77 -2.54
C LEU A 138 2.46 15.51 -1.87
N PHE A 139 2.18 16.25 -0.78
CA PHE A 139 3.22 16.92 0.02
C PHE A 139 4.14 15.92 0.73
N PHE A 140 3.61 14.78 1.17
CA PHE A 140 4.33 13.74 1.91
C PHE A 140 3.99 12.36 1.34
N PRO A 141 4.48 12.04 0.12
CA PRO A 141 4.21 10.74 -0.49
C PRO A 141 4.89 9.63 0.31
N GLN A 142 4.21 8.51 0.48
CA GLN A 142 4.83 7.31 1.02
C GLN A 142 5.83 6.77 -0.01
N MET A 143 7.10 6.80 0.37
CA MET A 143 8.17 6.21 -0.43
C MET A 143 8.37 4.76 -0.03
N ARG A 144 8.76 3.91 -1.00
CA ARG A 144 9.20 2.56 -0.64
C ARG A 144 10.40 2.68 0.28
N PRO A 145 10.47 1.90 1.38
CA PRO A 145 11.68 1.83 2.18
C PRO A 145 12.87 1.54 1.27
N GLU A 146 13.95 2.28 1.44
CA GLU A 146 15.21 1.92 0.79
C GLU A 146 15.51 0.48 1.14
N LYS A 147 15.81 -0.35 0.13
CA LYS A 147 16.29 -1.71 0.40
C LYS A 147 17.53 -1.55 1.23
N ALA A 148 17.51 -2.08 2.44
CA ALA A 148 18.72 -2.13 3.25
C ALA A 148 19.80 -2.81 2.40
N ASP A 149 20.98 -2.20 2.36
CA ASP A 149 22.12 -2.81 1.68
C ASP A 149 22.29 -4.24 2.20
N PRO A 150 22.60 -5.20 1.30
CA PRO A 150 22.79 -6.57 1.73
C PRO A 150 23.86 -6.60 2.83
N LYS A 151 23.53 -7.28 3.93
CA LYS A 151 24.43 -7.45 5.06
C LYS A 151 24.72 -8.93 5.26
N ASP A 152 25.98 -9.23 5.46
CA ASP A 152 26.35 -10.57 5.92
C ASP A 152 25.90 -10.80 7.36
N SER A 153 25.60 -12.05 7.70
CA SER A 153 25.26 -12.44 9.07
C SER A 153 26.45 -12.26 10.01
N ALA A 154 26.19 -12.03 11.28
CA ALA A 154 27.25 -11.91 12.29
C ALA A 154 28.17 -13.15 12.30
N ALA A 155 27.64 -14.34 12.05
CA ALA A 155 28.41 -15.59 12.00
C ALA A 155 29.59 -15.51 11.01
N LYS A 156 29.40 -14.92 9.82
CA LYS A 156 30.48 -14.77 8.84
C LYS A 156 31.67 -13.92 9.32
N TYR A 157 31.39 -12.89 10.12
CA TYR A 157 32.44 -12.06 10.72
C TYR A 157 33.16 -12.82 11.85
N VAL A 158 32.41 -13.54 12.66
CA VAL A 158 32.95 -14.36 13.76
C VAL A 158 33.86 -15.47 13.23
N GLU A 159 33.57 -16.09 12.09
CA GLU A 159 34.42 -17.06 11.40
C GLU A 159 35.81 -16.49 11.05
N LEU A 160 35.93 -15.19 10.84
CA LEU A 160 37.22 -14.51 10.62
C LEU A 160 37.99 -14.22 11.92
N GLY A 161 37.41 -14.55 13.09
CA GLY A 161 37.97 -14.23 14.39
C GLY A 161 37.61 -12.84 14.92
N ILE A 162 36.59 -12.21 14.35
CA ILE A 162 36.06 -10.91 14.82
C ILE A 162 35.13 -11.19 15.99
N ALA A 163 35.34 -10.51 17.14
CA ALA A 163 34.43 -10.62 18.26
C ALA A 163 33.04 -10.09 17.88
N GLU A 164 31.99 -10.78 18.32
CA GLU A 164 30.60 -10.48 17.93
C GLU A 164 30.20 -9.03 18.21
N GLU A 165 30.71 -8.44 19.29
CA GLU A 165 30.50 -7.04 19.65
C GLU A 165 31.02 -6.02 18.62
N TRP A 166 32.01 -6.41 17.80
CA TRP A 166 32.57 -5.57 16.74
C TRP A 166 31.78 -5.62 15.44
N VAL A 167 30.95 -6.65 15.22
CA VAL A 167 30.19 -6.80 13.97
C VAL A 167 29.28 -5.59 13.67
N PRO A 168 28.47 -5.09 14.63
CA PRO A 168 27.66 -3.90 14.39
C PRO A 168 28.48 -2.64 14.11
N VAL A 169 29.70 -2.54 14.68
CA VAL A 169 30.60 -1.41 14.49
C VAL A 169 31.19 -1.41 13.09
N ILE A 170 31.60 -2.58 12.61
CA ILE A 170 32.14 -2.79 11.25
C ILE A 170 31.05 -2.51 10.21
N GLN A 171 29.86 -3.04 10.41
CA GLN A 171 28.73 -2.76 9.51
C GLN A 171 28.35 -1.26 9.50
N LYS A 172 28.39 -0.61 10.66
CA LYS A 172 28.12 0.84 10.77
C LYS A 172 29.23 1.71 10.15
N ALA A 173 30.43 1.19 10.04
CA ALA A 173 31.53 1.81 9.30
C ALA A 173 31.39 1.65 7.78
N GLY A 174 30.33 0.97 7.30
CA GLY A 174 30.04 0.78 5.87
C GLY A 174 30.46 -0.57 5.31
N TYR A 175 31.05 -1.45 6.11
CA TYR A 175 31.49 -2.77 5.70
C TYR A 175 30.41 -3.81 5.99
N ASN A 176 29.30 -3.73 5.26
CA ASN A 176 28.13 -4.58 5.41
C ASN A 176 28.34 -6.03 4.93
N LEU A 177 29.29 -6.22 4.03
CA LEU A 177 29.69 -7.53 3.50
C LEU A 177 31.16 -7.78 3.89
N VAL A 178 31.45 -9.02 4.26
CA VAL A 178 32.81 -9.46 4.58
C VAL A 178 33.76 -9.20 3.38
N SER A 179 33.27 -9.46 2.15
CA SER A 179 34.03 -9.19 0.93
C SER A 179 34.46 -7.73 0.76
N ALA A 180 33.68 -6.76 1.27
CA ALA A 180 34.04 -5.35 1.21
C ALA A 180 35.27 -4.99 2.06
N MET A 181 35.57 -5.80 3.09
CA MET A 181 36.76 -5.63 3.91
C MET A 181 38.05 -6.03 3.19
N LYS A 182 37.96 -6.96 2.22
CA LYS A 182 39.11 -7.48 1.47
C LYS A 182 39.81 -6.42 0.64
N GLU A 183 39.05 -5.47 0.12
CA GLU A 183 39.55 -4.40 -0.77
C GLU A 183 40.14 -3.21 -0.01
N VAL A 184 40.13 -3.26 1.32
CA VAL A 184 40.49 -2.13 2.18
C VAL A 184 41.82 -2.36 2.88
N ASN A 185 42.66 -1.31 2.91
CA ASN A 185 43.88 -1.35 3.69
C ASN A 185 43.58 -1.53 5.20
N PRO A 186 44.29 -2.45 5.91
CA PRO A 186 44.07 -2.70 7.33
C PRO A 186 44.09 -1.45 8.21
N GLN A 187 45.00 -0.50 7.92
CA GLN A 187 45.08 0.76 8.68
C GLN A 187 43.80 1.59 8.51
N LYS A 188 43.23 1.63 7.29
CA LYS A 188 41.99 2.36 7.01
C LYS A 188 40.81 1.73 7.75
N LEU A 189 40.62 0.41 7.62
CA LEU A 189 39.57 -0.30 8.33
C LEU A 189 39.67 -0.08 9.86
N HIS A 190 40.89 -0.20 10.40
CA HIS A 190 41.15 0.07 11.82
C HIS A 190 40.71 1.49 12.24
N MET A 191 41.10 2.53 11.44
CA MET A 191 40.72 3.90 11.71
C MET A 191 39.21 4.10 11.68
N ASP A 192 38.53 3.53 10.71
CA ASP A 192 37.08 3.65 10.52
C ASP A 192 36.33 3.06 11.70
N ILE A 193 36.65 1.82 12.10
CA ILE A 193 35.95 1.13 13.20
C ILE A 193 36.27 1.76 14.58
N CYS A 194 37.52 2.16 14.82
CA CYS A 194 37.88 2.88 16.05
C CYS A 194 37.21 4.25 16.10
N GLY A 195 37.08 4.93 14.97
CA GLY A 195 36.34 6.19 14.83
C GLY A 195 34.87 6.05 15.22
N ILE A 196 34.20 4.97 14.77
CA ILE A 196 32.83 4.64 15.16
C ILE A 196 32.72 4.36 16.65
N ASN A 197 33.61 3.51 17.21
CA ASN A 197 33.65 3.22 18.65
C ASN A 197 33.75 4.50 19.51
N LYS A 198 34.67 5.40 19.15
CA LYS A 198 34.84 6.69 19.80
C LYS A 198 33.64 7.64 19.63
N LYS A 199 33.13 7.78 18.40
CA LYS A 199 32.01 8.68 18.08
C LYS A 199 30.74 8.31 18.84
N TYR A 200 30.43 7.01 18.97
CA TYR A 200 29.22 6.53 19.63
C TYR A 200 29.47 6.11 21.10
N LYS A 201 30.69 6.28 21.62
CA LYS A 201 31.07 5.98 23.02
C LYS A 201 30.70 4.54 23.43
N LEU A 202 31.00 3.56 22.53
CA LEU A 202 30.59 2.17 22.75
C LEU A 202 31.42 1.46 23.84
N GLY A 203 32.59 1.97 24.21
CA GLY A 203 33.43 1.43 25.29
C GLY A 203 34.15 0.13 24.93
N LEU A 204 34.21 -0.26 23.64
CA LEU A 204 34.88 -1.47 23.20
C LEU A 204 36.40 -1.28 23.22
N THR A 205 37.13 -2.34 23.57
CA THR A 205 38.61 -2.35 23.48
C THR A 205 38.99 -2.40 21.99
N ASN A 206 39.67 -1.35 21.51
CA ASN A 206 40.08 -1.26 20.12
C ASN A 206 41.03 -2.43 19.72
N PRO A 207 40.78 -3.11 18.57
CA PRO A 207 41.70 -4.10 18.05
C PRO A 207 43.00 -3.43 17.62
N SER A 208 44.09 -4.21 17.53
CA SER A 208 45.32 -3.70 16.90
C SER A 208 45.21 -3.73 15.38
N VAL A 209 46.07 -2.96 14.70
CA VAL A 209 46.12 -2.98 13.22
C VAL A 209 46.49 -4.38 12.72
N ASP A 210 47.35 -5.11 13.46
CA ASP A 210 47.76 -6.48 13.10
C ASP A 210 46.57 -7.46 13.20
N GLN A 211 45.71 -7.32 14.21
CA GLN A 211 44.49 -8.10 14.34
C GLN A 211 43.53 -7.84 13.17
N VAL A 212 43.38 -6.56 12.77
CA VAL A 212 42.56 -6.20 11.59
C VAL A 212 43.15 -6.78 10.31
N ALA A 213 44.47 -6.79 10.17
CA ALA A 213 45.13 -7.41 9.02
C ALA A 213 44.93 -8.92 9.01
N GLU A 214 44.95 -9.58 10.17
CA GLU A 214 44.65 -11.00 10.31
C GLU A 214 43.20 -11.32 9.85
N TRP A 215 42.20 -10.51 10.27
CA TRP A 215 40.82 -10.68 9.81
C TRP A 215 40.69 -10.63 8.29
N ILE A 216 41.33 -9.63 7.67
CA ILE A 216 41.32 -9.46 6.22
C ILE A 216 42.00 -10.63 5.50
N SER A 217 43.08 -11.19 6.08
CA SER A 217 43.82 -12.31 5.48
C SER A 217 43.05 -13.62 5.43
N LYS A 218 41.97 -13.76 6.23
CA LYS A 218 41.09 -14.92 6.28
C LYS A 218 39.91 -14.83 5.28
N ILE A 219 39.77 -13.72 4.57
CA ILE A 219 38.74 -13.51 3.55
C ILE A 219 39.28 -14.03 2.18
#